data_d661ee488a991ad5ea4de7de0fa2b2b4
#
_entry.id   d661ee488a991ad5ea4de7de0fa2b2b4
#
_cell.length_a   1.000
_cell.length_b   1.000
_cell.length_c   1.000
_cell.angle_alpha   90.00
_cell.angle_beta   90.00
_cell.angle_gamma   90.00
#
_symmetry.space_group_name_H-M   'P 1'
#
loop_
_entity.id
_entity.type
_entity.pdbx_description
1 polymer ?
#
loop_
_entity_poly.entity_id
_entity_poly.type
_entity_poly.pdbx_seq_one_letter_code
_entity_poly.pdbx_strand_id
1 'polypeptide(L)'
;MIERLKRDLAYEGKIIKVYKDLVRVNGRETVWDFIHHNGAAAVVAVDEKGRLLMVRQYRNALNRFTLELPAGKVDRVDEPRRDCAFRELEEETGRKVEKPEDLKFLIRIDTTVAFCDEQIDIFVAKNMKVTHQHLDEDEEIQVEAWEVKDLLDLIYRGEMKDSKTVSGILAYAIKEGITYAQ
;
A
#
# COMPACT_ATOMS: atom_id res chain seq x y z
N MET A 1 -6.97 30.77 10.92
CA MET A 1 -7.64 29.60 11.54
C MET A 1 -8.46 28.92 10.46
N ILE A 2 -8.45 27.58 10.43
CA ILE A 2 -9.23 26.76 9.49
C ILE A 2 -10.26 26.00 10.31
N GLU A 3 -11.53 26.03 9.88
CA GLU A 3 -12.65 25.37 10.54
C GLU A 3 -13.53 24.68 9.51
N ARG A 4 -13.82 23.37 9.68
CA ARG A 4 -14.82 22.68 8.87
C ARG A 4 -16.20 22.95 9.46
N LEU A 5 -17.06 23.61 8.69
CA LEU A 5 -18.42 23.98 9.06
C LEU A 5 -19.42 22.85 8.81
N LYS A 6 -19.26 22.15 7.68
CA LYS A 6 -20.18 21.10 7.24
C LYS A 6 -19.43 20.07 6.39
N ARG A 7 -19.86 18.82 6.43
CA ARG A 7 -19.45 17.74 5.51
C ARG A 7 -20.67 17.10 4.92
N ASP A 8 -20.77 17.09 3.61
CA ASP A 8 -21.85 16.45 2.84
C ASP A 8 -21.29 15.29 2.01
N LEU A 9 -21.94 14.13 2.10
CA LEU A 9 -21.61 12.97 1.26
C LEU A 9 -22.04 13.29 -0.18
N ALA A 10 -21.09 13.27 -1.11
CA ALA A 10 -21.32 13.52 -2.54
C ALA A 10 -21.43 12.21 -3.35
N TYR A 11 -20.67 11.18 -2.95
CA TYR A 11 -20.69 9.88 -3.61
C TYR A 11 -20.23 8.79 -2.64
N GLU A 12 -20.88 7.62 -2.70
CA GLU A 12 -20.48 6.42 -1.97
C GLU A 12 -20.31 5.27 -2.97
N GLY A 13 -19.08 4.79 -3.08
CA GLY A 13 -18.70 3.65 -3.92
C GLY A 13 -18.35 2.41 -3.08
N LYS A 14 -17.93 1.35 -3.77
CA LYS A 14 -17.48 0.10 -3.12
C LYS A 14 -16.23 0.32 -2.24
N ILE A 15 -15.34 1.23 -2.64
CA ILE A 15 -14.01 1.40 -2.02
C ILE A 15 -13.89 2.77 -1.33
N ILE A 16 -14.42 3.82 -1.94
CA ILE A 16 -14.24 5.19 -1.49
C ILE A 16 -15.56 5.88 -1.20
N LYS A 17 -15.52 6.85 -0.28
CA LYS A 17 -16.59 7.85 -0.08
C LYS A 17 -16.03 9.22 -0.41
N VAL A 18 -16.76 9.99 -1.21
CA VAL A 18 -16.37 11.35 -1.59
C VAL A 18 -17.28 12.33 -0.89
N TYR A 19 -16.69 13.34 -0.27
CA TYR A 19 -17.40 14.37 0.47
C TYR A 19 -17.09 15.77 -0.07
N LYS A 20 -18.01 16.69 0.16
CA LYS A 20 -17.80 18.13 0.03
C LYS A 20 -17.76 18.72 1.42
N ASP A 21 -16.64 19.31 1.79
CA ASP A 21 -16.44 20.00 3.06
C ASP A 21 -16.60 21.50 2.86
N LEU A 22 -17.63 22.11 3.46
CA LEU A 22 -17.67 23.55 3.60
C LEU A 22 -16.71 23.96 4.71
N VAL A 23 -15.69 24.72 4.37
CA VAL A 23 -14.64 25.16 5.30
C VAL A 23 -14.56 26.69 5.34
N ARG A 24 -14.23 27.22 6.51
CA ARG A 24 -13.90 28.63 6.69
C ARG A 24 -12.40 28.78 6.87
N VAL A 25 -11.76 29.54 5.96
CA VAL A 25 -10.32 29.81 5.96
C VAL A 25 -10.14 31.32 6.07
N ASN A 26 -9.56 31.79 7.19
CA ASN A 26 -9.33 33.21 7.44
C ASN A 26 -10.60 34.10 7.22
N GLY A 27 -11.75 33.59 7.69
CA GLY A 27 -13.02 34.28 7.60
C GLY A 27 -13.78 34.14 6.26
N ARG A 28 -13.21 33.46 5.26
CA ARG A 28 -13.85 33.19 3.96
C ARG A 28 -14.30 31.75 3.86
N GLU A 29 -15.48 31.51 3.36
CA GLU A 29 -16.03 30.19 3.13
C GLU A 29 -15.62 29.67 1.74
N THR A 30 -15.24 28.40 1.66
CA THR A 30 -14.91 27.69 0.43
C THR A 30 -15.27 26.23 0.56
N VAL A 31 -15.32 25.50 -0.57
CA VAL A 31 -15.61 24.06 -0.58
C VAL A 31 -14.34 23.31 -0.94
N TRP A 32 -14.01 22.28 -0.13
CA TRP A 32 -12.95 21.35 -0.40
C TRP A 32 -13.51 19.96 -0.64
N ASP A 33 -12.89 19.23 -1.56
CA ASP A 33 -13.19 17.81 -1.76
C ASP A 33 -12.40 16.97 -0.76
N PHE A 34 -13.05 15.92 -0.25
CA PHE A 34 -12.42 14.95 0.64
C PHE A 34 -12.81 13.53 0.23
N ILE A 35 -11.83 12.66 0.12
CA ILE A 35 -12.02 11.23 -0.13
C ILE A 35 -11.68 10.46 1.15
N HIS A 36 -12.63 9.66 1.62
CA HIS A 36 -12.41 8.72 2.70
C HIS A 36 -12.13 7.32 2.15
N HIS A 37 -11.06 6.71 2.66
CA HIS A 37 -10.67 5.33 2.41
C HIS A 37 -10.31 4.65 3.73
N ASN A 38 -10.74 3.39 3.93
CA ASN A 38 -10.46 2.66 5.18
C ASN A 38 -8.96 2.42 5.43
N GLY A 39 -8.13 2.64 4.40
CA GLY A 39 -6.70 2.41 4.38
C GLY A 39 -6.35 0.98 3.99
N ALA A 40 -5.06 0.70 3.99
CA ALA A 40 -4.49 -0.56 3.51
C ALA A 40 -3.26 -0.98 4.31
N ALA A 41 -2.77 -2.18 4.05
CA ALA A 41 -1.47 -2.64 4.50
C ALA A 41 -0.68 -3.22 3.33
N ALA A 42 0.64 -3.10 3.36
CA ALA A 42 1.54 -3.65 2.36
C ALA A 42 2.71 -4.39 3.01
N VAL A 43 3.33 -5.29 2.27
CA VAL A 43 4.41 -6.14 2.80
C VAL A 43 5.63 -6.12 1.89
N VAL A 44 6.78 -5.76 2.42
CA VAL A 44 8.08 -6.07 1.85
C VAL A 44 8.38 -7.53 2.19
N ALA A 45 8.02 -8.44 1.29
CA ALA A 45 8.13 -9.88 1.45
C ALA A 45 9.49 -10.36 0.95
N VAL A 46 10.38 -10.76 1.86
CA VAL A 46 11.77 -11.14 1.56
C VAL A 46 11.92 -12.65 1.53
N ASP A 47 12.34 -13.20 0.39
CA ASP A 47 12.58 -14.63 0.23
C ASP A 47 13.91 -15.08 0.88
N GLU A 48 14.20 -16.39 0.82
CA GLU A 48 15.40 -16.99 1.42
C GLU A 48 16.70 -16.56 0.72
N LYS A 49 16.61 -15.96 -0.46
CA LYS A 49 17.75 -15.43 -1.23
C LYS A 49 17.93 -13.93 -1.04
N GLY A 50 17.07 -13.29 -0.23
CA GLY A 50 17.08 -11.84 -0.01
C GLY A 50 16.39 -11.01 -1.10
N ARG A 51 15.68 -11.65 -2.05
CA ARG A 51 14.89 -10.98 -3.08
C ARG A 51 13.53 -10.59 -2.53
N LEU A 52 12.92 -9.58 -3.12
CA LEU A 52 11.55 -9.18 -2.79
C LEU A 52 10.55 -9.91 -3.69
N LEU A 53 9.51 -10.47 -3.08
CA LEU A 53 8.36 -10.97 -3.80
C LEU A 53 7.47 -9.79 -4.15
N MET A 54 7.32 -9.56 -5.44
CA MET A 54 6.51 -8.51 -6.02
C MET A 54 5.28 -9.13 -6.67
N VAL A 55 4.21 -8.36 -6.77
CA VAL A 55 2.98 -8.75 -7.45
C VAL A 55 2.79 -7.91 -8.71
N ARG A 56 2.44 -8.56 -9.81
CA ARG A 56 2.05 -7.91 -11.06
C ARG A 56 0.53 -7.96 -11.17
N GLN A 57 -0.10 -6.80 -11.08
CA GLN A 57 -1.55 -6.66 -11.05
C GLN A 57 -2.03 -5.60 -12.05
N TYR A 58 -3.20 -5.83 -12.69
CA TYR A 58 -3.83 -4.83 -13.53
C TYR A 58 -4.48 -3.73 -12.70
N ARG A 59 -4.18 -2.48 -13.02
CA ARG A 59 -4.77 -1.30 -12.38
C ARG A 59 -5.64 -0.54 -13.38
N ASN A 60 -6.95 -0.66 -13.24
CA ASN A 60 -7.93 -0.03 -14.13
C ASN A 60 -7.74 1.50 -14.22
N ALA A 61 -7.41 2.16 -13.11
CA ALA A 61 -7.15 3.61 -13.09
C ALA A 61 -5.98 4.03 -14.00
N LEU A 62 -5.03 3.13 -14.26
CA LEU A 62 -3.86 3.36 -15.10
C LEU A 62 -3.97 2.66 -16.45
N ASN A 63 -4.97 1.80 -16.65
CA ASN A 63 -5.19 0.98 -17.83
C ASN A 63 -3.95 0.15 -18.22
N ARG A 64 -3.25 -0.42 -17.21
CA ARG A 64 -2.05 -1.23 -17.41
C ARG A 64 -1.73 -2.09 -16.19
N PHE A 65 -0.86 -3.08 -16.39
CA PHE A 65 -0.24 -3.81 -15.29
C PHE A 65 0.82 -2.96 -14.60
N THR A 66 0.89 -3.09 -13.28
CA THR A 66 1.89 -2.49 -12.41
C THR A 66 2.62 -3.58 -11.63
N LEU A 67 3.88 -3.31 -11.27
CA LEU A 67 4.68 -4.14 -10.38
C LEU A 67 4.67 -3.47 -9.01
N GLU A 68 4.13 -4.18 -8.00
CA GLU A 68 3.84 -3.61 -6.69
C GLU A 68 4.30 -4.52 -5.55
N LEU A 69 4.42 -3.98 -4.35
CA LEU A 69 4.46 -4.79 -3.13
C LEU A 69 3.10 -5.46 -2.92
N PRO A 70 3.04 -6.71 -2.43
CA PRO A 70 1.80 -7.32 -1.96
C PRO A 70 1.08 -6.39 -0.98
N ALA A 71 -0.20 -6.14 -1.23
CA ALA A 71 -0.95 -5.15 -0.46
C ALA A 71 -2.45 -5.24 -0.69
N GLY A 72 -3.23 -5.11 0.38
CA GLY A 72 -4.67 -5.00 0.27
C GLY A 72 -5.28 -4.03 1.26
N LYS A 73 -6.56 -3.76 1.05
CA LYS A 73 -7.35 -2.87 1.89
C LYS A 73 -7.74 -3.56 3.19
N VAL A 74 -8.02 -2.76 4.19
CA VAL A 74 -8.67 -3.22 5.41
C VAL A 74 -10.12 -3.58 5.10
N ASP A 75 -10.53 -4.80 5.41
CA ASP A 75 -11.88 -5.30 5.13
C ASP A 75 -12.91 -4.75 6.12
N ARG A 76 -12.51 -4.58 7.39
CA ARG A 76 -13.35 -4.05 8.46
C ARG A 76 -12.66 -2.86 9.09
N VAL A 77 -13.43 -1.87 9.50
CA VAL A 77 -12.94 -0.63 10.12
C VAL A 77 -12.06 -0.88 11.35
N ASP A 78 -12.30 -1.98 12.06
CA ASP A 78 -11.57 -2.39 13.26
C ASP A 78 -10.47 -3.44 13.02
N GLU A 79 -10.23 -3.84 11.76
CA GLU A 79 -9.15 -4.78 11.44
C GLU A 79 -7.78 -4.13 11.69
N PRO A 80 -6.92 -4.73 12.54
CA PRO A 80 -5.57 -4.24 12.73
C PRO A 80 -4.77 -4.31 11.42
N ARG A 81 -4.03 -3.26 11.07
CA ARG A 81 -3.22 -3.20 9.84
C ARG A 81 -2.26 -4.38 9.68
N ARG A 82 -1.75 -4.89 10.79
CA ARG A 82 -0.85 -6.05 10.78
C ARG A 82 -1.57 -7.33 10.39
N ASP A 83 -2.81 -7.50 10.84
CA ASP A 83 -3.62 -8.68 10.49
C ASP A 83 -4.03 -8.63 9.03
N CYS A 84 -4.40 -7.45 8.52
CA CYS A 84 -4.59 -7.20 7.09
C CYS A 84 -3.32 -7.57 6.28
N ALA A 85 -2.14 -7.07 6.68
CA ALA A 85 -0.88 -7.41 6.02
C ALA A 85 -0.57 -8.92 6.05
N PHE A 86 -0.91 -9.60 7.16
CA PHE A 86 -0.72 -11.04 7.30
C PHE A 86 -1.60 -11.83 6.34
N ARG A 87 -2.87 -11.45 6.23
CA ARG A 87 -3.85 -12.06 5.32
C ARG A 87 -3.44 -11.85 3.86
N GLU A 88 -3.21 -10.59 3.46
CA GLU A 88 -2.87 -10.21 2.08
C GLU A 88 -1.57 -10.84 1.60
N LEU A 89 -0.57 -10.97 2.47
CA LEU A 89 0.68 -11.65 2.14
C LEU A 89 0.42 -13.10 1.69
N GLU A 90 -0.43 -13.84 2.39
CA GLU A 90 -0.76 -15.22 2.04
C GLU A 90 -1.64 -15.28 0.79
N GLU A 91 -2.69 -14.47 0.73
CA GLU A 91 -3.66 -14.44 -0.37
C GLU A 91 -2.98 -14.13 -1.71
N GLU A 92 -2.19 -13.07 -1.77
CA GLU A 92 -1.57 -12.63 -3.03
C GLU A 92 -0.30 -13.40 -3.41
N THR A 93 0.49 -13.88 -2.42
CA THR A 93 1.80 -14.46 -2.74
C THR A 93 1.92 -15.96 -2.50
N GLY A 94 0.97 -16.58 -1.81
CA GLY A 94 1.12 -17.96 -1.35
C GLY A 94 2.30 -18.13 -0.38
N ARG A 95 2.61 -17.08 0.40
CA ARG A 95 3.65 -17.09 1.42
C ARG A 95 3.10 -16.53 2.72
N LYS A 96 3.53 -17.10 3.85
CA LYS A 96 3.15 -16.57 5.16
C LYS A 96 4.26 -16.67 6.19
N VAL A 97 4.26 -15.76 7.13
CA VAL A 97 4.99 -15.87 8.40
C VAL A 97 4.19 -16.74 9.38
N GLU A 98 4.79 -17.17 10.47
CA GLU A 98 4.15 -18.09 11.43
C GLU A 98 2.92 -17.44 12.11
N LYS A 99 3.04 -16.18 12.47
CA LYS A 99 2.00 -15.38 13.14
C LYS A 99 2.11 -13.90 12.79
N PRO A 100 1.04 -13.10 12.93
CA PRO A 100 1.05 -11.67 12.58
C PRO A 100 2.17 -10.86 13.25
N GLU A 101 2.57 -11.19 14.47
CA GLU A 101 3.62 -10.50 15.22
C GLU A 101 5.02 -10.63 14.61
N ASP A 102 5.21 -11.59 13.71
CA ASP A 102 6.46 -11.78 12.96
C ASP A 102 6.62 -10.76 11.84
N LEU A 103 5.54 -10.14 11.40
CA LEU A 103 5.59 -8.97 10.54
C LEU A 103 6.15 -7.77 11.31
N LYS A 104 7.23 -7.20 10.82
CA LYS A 104 7.90 -6.06 11.46
C LYS A 104 7.46 -4.75 10.79
N PHE A 105 6.85 -3.86 11.55
CA PHE A 105 6.47 -2.55 11.04
C PHE A 105 7.70 -1.83 10.48
N LEU A 106 7.56 -1.27 9.28
CA LEU A 106 8.60 -0.53 8.58
C LEU A 106 8.31 0.97 8.60
N ILE A 107 7.26 1.39 7.92
CA ILE A 107 6.80 2.78 7.84
C ILE A 107 5.28 2.84 7.67
N ARG A 108 4.72 4.04 7.91
CA ARG A 108 3.36 4.41 7.50
C ARG A 108 3.45 5.56 6.53
N ILE A 109 2.60 5.55 5.52
CA ILE A 109 2.45 6.63 4.55
C ILE A 109 1.01 7.12 4.48
N ASP A 110 0.83 8.42 4.26
CA ASP A 110 -0.41 9.01 3.78
C ASP A 110 -0.30 9.14 2.26
N THR A 111 -1.20 8.51 1.51
CA THR A 111 -1.01 8.37 0.04
C THR A 111 -1.22 9.68 -0.70
N THR A 112 -2.19 10.49 -0.26
CA THR A 112 -2.57 11.73 -0.97
C THR A 112 -3.09 12.77 0.02
N VAL A 113 -2.22 13.39 0.78
CA VAL A 113 -2.54 14.31 1.89
C VAL A 113 -3.41 15.52 1.51
N ALA A 114 -3.52 15.86 0.22
CA ALA A 114 -4.26 17.03 -0.20
C ALA A 114 -5.79 16.85 -0.09
N PHE A 115 -6.30 15.63 -0.31
CA PHE A 115 -7.75 15.40 -0.36
C PHE A 115 -8.18 13.98 0.04
N CYS A 116 -7.29 13.09 0.46
CA CYS A 116 -7.60 11.72 0.86
C CYS A 116 -6.98 11.41 2.22
N ASP A 117 -7.70 10.65 3.05
CA ASP A 117 -7.21 10.17 4.35
C ASP A 117 -6.68 8.75 4.32
N GLU A 118 -6.44 8.19 3.14
CA GLU A 118 -5.87 6.86 3.02
C GLU A 118 -4.48 6.79 3.66
N GLN A 119 -4.34 5.85 4.58
CA GLN A 119 -3.06 5.47 5.20
C GLN A 119 -2.72 4.04 4.86
N ILE A 120 -1.44 3.79 4.56
CA ILE A 120 -0.92 2.45 4.33
C ILE A 120 0.20 2.16 5.32
N ASP A 121 0.03 1.09 6.11
CA ASP A 121 1.10 0.56 6.95
C ASP A 121 1.92 -0.45 6.14
N ILE A 122 3.23 -0.27 6.10
CA ILE A 122 4.14 -1.17 5.38
C ILE A 122 4.93 -1.99 6.40
N PHE A 123 4.90 -3.30 6.21
CA PHE A 123 5.59 -4.25 7.06
C PHE A 123 6.68 -5.00 6.29
N VAL A 124 7.60 -5.64 7.01
CA VAL A 124 8.60 -6.55 6.45
C VAL A 124 8.27 -7.96 6.91
N ALA A 125 8.23 -8.91 5.97
CA ALA A 125 8.12 -10.33 6.20
C ALA A 125 9.43 -11.04 5.81
N LYS A 126 9.97 -11.84 6.70
CA LYS A 126 11.13 -12.74 6.48
C LYS A 126 10.80 -14.13 7.01
N ASN A 127 11.56 -15.16 6.60
CA ASN A 127 11.37 -16.54 7.05
C ASN A 127 9.96 -17.08 6.79
N MET A 128 9.44 -16.78 5.61
CA MET A 128 8.11 -17.20 5.20
C MET A 128 8.04 -18.68 4.81
N LYS A 129 6.93 -19.32 5.12
CA LYS A 129 6.58 -20.65 4.64
C LYS A 129 5.83 -20.56 3.30
N VAL A 130 6.00 -21.57 2.47
CA VAL A 130 5.23 -21.72 1.21
C VAL A 130 3.83 -22.22 1.55
N THR A 131 2.83 -21.58 0.98
CA THR A 131 1.42 -21.97 1.00
C THR A 131 0.83 -21.88 -0.40
N HIS A 132 -0.44 -21.54 -0.55
CA HIS A 132 -1.11 -21.35 -1.83
C HIS A 132 -1.69 -19.94 -1.89
N GLN A 133 -1.71 -19.35 -3.09
CA GLN A 133 -2.46 -18.11 -3.36
C GLN A 133 -3.97 -18.38 -3.22
N HIS A 134 -4.69 -17.40 -2.70
CA HIS A 134 -6.15 -17.41 -2.55
C HIS A 134 -6.71 -16.07 -3.02
N LEU A 135 -6.61 -15.82 -4.34
CA LEU A 135 -7.06 -14.59 -4.96
C LEU A 135 -8.60 -14.49 -4.95
N ASP A 136 -9.11 -13.28 -4.87
CA ASP A 136 -10.51 -12.98 -5.10
C ASP A 136 -10.90 -13.32 -6.55
N GLU A 137 -12.20 -13.59 -6.81
CA GLU A 137 -12.68 -14.00 -8.14
C GLU A 137 -12.42 -12.96 -9.23
N ASP A 138 -12.27 -11.70 -8.86
CA ASP A 138 -12.01 -10.56 -9.76
C ASP A 138 -10.52 -10.11 -9.75
N GLU A 139 -9.62 -10.92 -9.18
CA GLU A 139 -8.18 -10.65 -9.12
C GLU A 139 -7.36 -11.53 -10.06
N GLU A 140 -6.42 -10.89 -10.76
CA GLU A 140 -5.39 -11.56 -11.56
C GLU A 140 -4.02 -11.04 -11.10
N ILE A 141 -3.30 -11.86 -10.31
CA ILE A 141 -2.02 -11.50 -9.70
C ILE A 141 -0.97 -12.55 -10.05
N GLN A 142 0.18 -12.08 -10.57
CA GLN A 142 1.37 -12.89 -10.81
C GLN A 142 2.46 -12.48 -9.81
N VAL A 143 3.08 -13.48 -9.18
CA VAL A 143 4.18 -13.24 -8.22
C VAL A 143 5.52 -13.36 -8.93
N GLU A 144 6.37 -12.36 -8.74
CA GLU A 144 7.72 -12.28 -9.30
C GLU A 144 8.73 -12.03 -8.18
N ALA A 145 9.89 -12.68 -8.23
CA ALA A 145 10.98 -12.45 -7.26
C ALA A 145 12.07 -11.56 -7.89
N TRP A 146 12.35 -10.43 -7.27
CA TRP A 146 13.23 -9.37 -7.78
C TRP A 146 14.37 -9.08 -6.82
N GLU A 147 15.56 -8.86 -7.35
CA GLU A 147 16.68 -8.30 -6.58
C GLU A 147 16.35 -6.85 -6.18
N VAL A 148 16.69 -6.48 -4.94
CA VAL A 148 16.42 -5.11 -4.44
C VAL A 148 17.08 -4.05 -5.33
N LYS A 149 18.28 -4.32 -5.83
CA LYS A 149 19.01 -3.39 -6.70
C LYS A 149 18.30 -3.13 -8.02
N ASP A 150 17.70 -4.15 -8.62
CA ASP A 150 16.95 -4.01 -9.87
C ASP A 150 15.66 -3.18 -9.65
N LEU A 151 15.02 -3.35 -8.50
CA LEU A 151 13.87 -2.54 -8.13
C LEU A 151 14.26 -1.07 -7.88
N LEU A 152 15.39 -0.82 -7.22
CA LEU A 152 15.93 0.54 -7.07
C LEU A 152 16.22 1.17 -8.43
N ASP A 153 16.75 0.42 -9.38
CA ASP A 153 17.01 0.88 -10.74
C ASP A 153 15.70 1.30 -11.45
N LEU A 154 14.63 0.49 -11.34
CA LEU A 154 13.31 0.85 -11.86
C LEU A 154 12.75 2.13 -11.23
N ILE A 155 12.95 2.32 -9.92
CA ILE A 155 12.54 3.52 -9.19
C ILE A 155 13.27 4.76 -9.74
N TYR A 156 14.61 4.71 -9.78
CA TYR A 156 15.42 5.87 -10.21
C TYR A 156 15.26 6.21 -11.69
N ARG A 157 14.93 5.24 -12.54
CA ARG A 157 14.55 5.49 -13.93
C ARG A 157 13.11 5.99 -14.10
N GLY A 158 12.33 6.07 -13.02
CA GLY A 158 10.93 6.51 -13.06
C GLY A 158 9.99 5.52 -13.73
N GLU A 159 10.35 4.25 -13.81
CA GLU A 159 9.53 3.17 -14.35
C GLU A 159 8.59 2.60 -13.28
N MET A 160 9.04 2.52 -12.03
CA MET A 160 8.22 2.17 -10.87
C MET A 160 7.75 3.45 -10.17
N LYS A 161 6.41 3.63 -10.05
CA LYS A 161 5.79 4.90 -9.60
C LYS A 161 4.73 4.73 -8.52
N ASP A 162 4.33 3.51 -8.18
CA ASP A 162 3.36 3.27 -7.14
C ASP A 162 3.92 3.71 -5.78
N SER A 163 3.22 4.63 -5.10
CA SER A 163 3.74 5.34 -3.93
C SER A 163 4.10 4.39 -2.78
N LYS A 164 3.24 3.41 -2.47
CA LYS A 164 3.50 2.45 -1.39
C LYS A 164 4.71 1.57 -1.70
N THR A 165 4.82 1.12 -2.95
CA THR A 165 5.90 0.26 -3.44
C THR A 165 7.23 0.99 -3.41
N VAL A 166 7.30 2.19 -3.98
CA VAL A 166 8.51 3.03 -3.96
C VAL A 166 8.95 3.32 -2.53
N SER A 167 8.01 3.78 -1.68
CA SER A 167 8.31 4.11 -0.28
C SER A 167 8.79 2.90 0.52
N GLY A 168 8.13 1.75 0.35
CA GLY A 168 8.47 0.51 1.05
C GLY A 168 9.85 -0.02 0.65
N ILE A 169 10.15 -0.08 -0.65
CA ILE A 169 11.45 -0.55 -1.16
C ILE A 169 12.57 0.37 -0.70
N LEU A 170 12.42 1.69 -0.83
CA LEU A 170 13.44 2.65 -0.40
C LEU A 170 13.68 2.58 1.11
N ALA A 171 12.62 2.55 1.91
CA ALA A 171 12.74 2.43 3.37
C ALA A 171 13.42 1.11 3.78
N TYR A 172 13.08 0.00 3.12
CA TYR A 172 13.70 -1.30 3.34
C TYR A 172 15.19 -1.28 2.97
N ALA A 173 15.52 -0.78 1.77
CA ALA A 173 16.90 -0.71 1.31
C ALA A 173 17.78 0.12 2.25
N ILE A 174 17.31 1.29 2.72
CA ILE A 174 18.02 2.13 3.68
C ILE A 174 18.23 1.37 5.01
N LYS A 175 17.18 0.73 5.52
CA LYS A 175 17.23 -0.01 6.80
C LYS A 175 18.21 -1.18 6.77
N GLU A 176 18.29 -1.89 5.64
CA GLU A 176 19.21 -3.03 5.45
C GLU A 176 20.61 -2.61 4.96
N GLY A 177 20.87 -1.32 4.80
CA GLY A 177 22.17 -0.81 4.34
C GLY A 177 22.48 -1.14 2.88
N ILE A 178 21.44 -1.38 2.06
CA ILE A 178 21.59 -1.65 0.63
C ILE A 178 21.82 -0.33 -0.10
N THR A 179 23.01 -0.17 -0.66
CA THR A 179 23.39 1.04 -1.40
C THR A 179 23.11 0.87 -2.89
N TYR A 180 22.55 1.91 -3.49
CA TYR A 180 22.44 2.05 -4.94
C TYR A 180 23.68 2.79 -5.46
N ALA A 181 24.55 2.07 -6.14
CA ALA A 181 25.67 2.66 -6.88
C ALA A 181 25.26 2.83 -8.35
N GLN A 182 25.28 4.07 -8.81
CA GLN A 182 25.14 4.36 -10.25
C GLN A 182 26.34 3.86 -11.04
#